data_9c8e696d0cd5b12df0e1adf0a29a81ff
#
_entry.id   9c8e696d0cd5b12df0e1adf0a29a81ff
#
_cell.length_a   1.000
_cell.length_b   1.000
_cell.length_c   1.000
_cell.angle_alpha   90.00
_cell.angle_beta   90.00
_cell.angle_gamma   90.00
#
_symmetry.space_group_name_H-M   'P 1'
#
loop_
_entity.id
_entity.type
_entity.pdbx_description
1 polymer ?
#
loop_
_entity_poly.entity_id
_entity_poly.type
_entity_poly.pdbx_seq_one_letter_code
_entity_poly.pdbx_strand_id
1 'polypeptide(L)'
;VALVALVTLVGGPVLGQRDILRVGVLLTALLVVGATATLRSRSSLTLESRSKVGFVEAGNPARVRLSVRGTGRTTGARLVVEDTVPLALGGTPRLPVPALADGEVLDLDHTLRSDVRGSFEVGPALLRARDVLGLTESRQVLGEPVVIDVLPRVHELTELTLGDLGGSRGSSASASSTTSPDDASIREYRVGDDLRRVHWRSTARRGSVMVRSDEHPGRPDVLLLLDDRESAHRGRGPASSLEWAVSAAASAAVHLHRRGHHVRLLHAGVVEPVRELDEASAVRSLLRSLSRLTPGPPDSLSRSVAALGRAESTLLVAVLGDVDADDVRPLMSARPLGAPALALLLRTREWDAGARRADTAATPGADEAERGLQRAQLVLARAGWRTATASPADAVPDVWSRLARVGARAPVAAPDVRDALA
;
A
#
# COMPACT_ATOMS: atom_id res chain seq x y z
N VAL A 1 -25.32 16.42 -39.27
CA VAL A 1 -25.01 16.49 -40.71
C VAL A 1 -25.68 15.36 -41.49
N ALA A 2 -25.58 14.10 -41.04
CA ALA A 2 -26.22 12.94 -41.73
C ALA A 2 -27.71 13.12 -41.95
N LEU A 3 -28.43 13.59 -40.91
CA LEU A 3 -29.86 13.88 -41.02
C LEU A 3 -30.18 14.96 -42.06
N VAL A 4 -29.35 16.05 -42.05
CA VAL A 4 -29.52 17.15 -43.02
C VAL A 4 -29.25 16.67 -44.43
N ALA A 5 -28.21 15.86 -44.63
CA ALA A 5 -27.88 15.24 -45.90
C ALA A 5 -29.03 14.38 -46.43
N LEU A 6 -29.65 13.56 -45.53
CA LEU A 6 -30.78 12.71 -45.90
C LEU A 6 -32.00 13.56 -46.25
N VAL A 7 -32.35 14.57 -45.45
CA VAL A 7 -33.53 15.43 -45.69
C VAL A 7 -33.37 16.22 -46.97
N THR A 8 -32.17 16.74 -47.30
CA THR A 8 -31.94 17.49 -48.53
C THR A 8 -31.88 16.58 -49.75
N LEU A 9 -31.35 15.36 -49.60
CA LEU A 9 -31.32 14.36 -50.69
C LEU A 9 -32.69 13.88 -51.09
N VAL A 10 -33.61 13.69 -50.09
CA VAL A 10 -34.98 13.25 -50.35
C VAL A 10 -35.91 14.44 -50.67
N GLY A 11 -35.74 15.55 -49.95
CA GLY A 11 -36.58 16.75 -50.10
C GLY A 11 -36.38 17.48 -51.45
N GLY A 12 -35.12 17.46 -51.96
CA GLY A 12 -34.82 18.12 -53.23
C GLY A 12 -35.69 17.63 -54.41
N PRO A 13 -35.78 16.33 -54.67
CA PRO A 13 -36.63 15.76 -55.72
C PRO A 13 -38.15 16.02 -55.44
N VAL A 14 -38.59 15.89 -54.19
CA VAL A 14 -39.98 16.08 -53.81
C VAL A 14 -40.42 17.51 -54.01
N LEU A 15 -39.56 18.48 -53.76
CA LEU A 15 -39.81 19.92 -53.96
C LEU A 15 -39.47 20.43 -55.37
N GLY A 16 -38.96 19.55 -56.27
CA GLY A 16 -38.52 19.93 -57.59
C GLY A 16 -37.30 20.85 -57.62
N GLN A 17 -36.59 21.02 -56.48
CA GLN A 17 -35.51 21.98 -56.28
C GLN A 17 -34.14 21.31 -56.50
N ARG A 18 -33.52 21.54 -57.71
CA ARG A 18 -32.22 20.97 -58.06
C ARG A 18 -31.07 21.38 -57.15
N ASP A 19 -31.11 22.59 -56.59
CA ASP A 19 -30.05 23.12 -55.72
C ASP A 19 -30.07 22.47 -54.33
N ILE A 20 -31.26 22.13 -53.81
CA ILE A 20 -31.37 21.34 -52.55
C ILE A 20 -30.80 19.94 -52.76
N LEU A 21 -31.08 19.30 -53.91
CA LEU A 21 -30.52 18.01 -54.24
C LEU A 21 -28.97 18.05 -54.34
N ARG A 22 -28.41 19.09 -54.99
CA ARG A 22 -26.95 19.28 -55.10
C ARG A 22 -26.31 19.40 -53.72
N VAL A 23 -26.89 20.14 -52.79
CA VAL A 23 -26.42 20.24 -51.40
C VAL A 23 -26.50 18.87 -50.72
N GLY A 24 -27.58 18.09 -50.88
CA GLY A 24 -27.74 16.76 -50.36
C GLY A 24 -26.63 15.79 -50.86
N VAL A 25 -26.37 15.82 -52.17
CA VAL A 25 -25.30 15.02 -52.78
C VAL A 25 -23.91 15.42 -52.24
N LEU A 26 -23.65 16.71 -52.12
CA LEU A 26 -22.37 17.22 -51.57
C LEU A 26 -22.14 16.77 -50.11
N LEU A 27 -23.17 16.95 -49.25
CA LEU A 27 -23.09 16.52 -47.87
C LEU A 27 -22.91 15.02 -47.71
N THR A 28 -23.60 14.24 -48.55
CA THR A 28 -23.43 12.78 -48.59
C THR A 28 -22.03 12.38 -49.01
N ALA A 29 -21.51 13.02 -50.08
CA ALA A 29 -20.14 12.78 -50.53
C ALA A 29 -19.09 13.09 -49.44
N LEU A 30 -19.25 14.23 -48.74
CA LEU A 30 -18.37 14.61 -47.62
C LEU A 30 -18.43 13.59 -46.47
N LEU A 31 -19.63 13.09 -46.13
CA LEU A 31 -19.76 12.02 -45.11
C LEU A 31 -19.11 10.73 -45.53
N VAL A 32 -19.25 10.32 -46.79
CA VAL A 32 -18.62 9.10 -47.33
C VAL A 32 -17.09 9.23 -47.31
N VAL A 33 -16.56 10.38 -47.76
CA VAL A 33 -15.11 10.64 -47.72
C VAL A 33 -14.60 10.64 -46.26
N GLY A 34 -15.28 11.30 -45.36
CA GLY A 34 -14.93 11.32 -43.94
C GLY A 34 -14.98 9.93 -43.33
N ALA A 35 -16.04 9.16 -43.57
CA ALA A 35 -16.17 7.79 -43.09
C ALA A 35 -15.08 6.86 -43.61
N THR A 36 -14.75 6.95 -44.90
CA THR A 36 -13.68 6.14 -45.50
C THR A 36 -12.30 6.51 -44.92
N ALA A 37 -12.04 7.81 -44.66
CA ALA A 37 -10.80 8.26 -44.03
C ALA A 37 -10.68 7.73 -42.60
N THR A 38 -11.75 7.83 -41.80
CA THR A 38 -11.74 7.36 -40.40
C THR A 38 -11.67 5.84 -40.30
N LEU A 39 -12.37 5.10 -41.19
CA LEU A 39 -12.31 3.63 -41.24
C LEU A 39 -10.92 3.11 -41.62
N ARG A 40 -10.26 3.75 -42.60
CA ARG A 40 -8.89 3.41 -42.97
C ARG A 40 -7.90 3.71 -41.87
N SER A 41 -8.11 4.80 -41.12
CA SER A 41 -7.25 5.18 -40.00
C SER A 41 -7.50 4.34 -38.77
N ARG A 42 -8.61 3.60 -38.69
CA ARG A 42 -8.94 2.73 -37.55
C ARG A 42 -7.91 1.64 -37.31
N SER A 43 -7.38 1.03 -38.37
CA SER A 43 -6.42 -0.07 -38.28
C SER A 43 -4.96 0.39 -38.48
N SER A 44 -4.71 1.70 -38.44
CA SER A 44 -3.40 2.27 -38.76
C SER A 44 -2.41 2.29 -37.61
N LEU A 45 -2.87 1.97 -36.37
CA LEU A 45 -2.03 1.93 -35.20
C LEU A 45 -2.25 0.67 -34.40
N THR A 46 -1.15 0.13 -33.88
CA THR A 46 -1.16 -0.94 -32.87
C THR A 46 -0.37 -0.51 -31.64
N LEU A 47 -0.79 -0.96 -30.45
CA LEU A 47 0.00 -0.80 -29.25
C LEU A 47 1.10 -1.87 -29.26
N GLU A 48 2.36 -1.44 -29.38
CA GLU A 48 3.51 -2.32 -29.36
C GLU A 48 3.89 -2.71 -27.92
N SER A 49 3.93 -1.72 -27.06
CA SER A 49 4.24 -1.95 -25.65
C SER A 49 3.67 -0.85 -24.75
N ARG A 50 3.43 -1.22 -23.51
CA ARG A 50 3.17 -0.31 -22.40
C ARG A 50 4.27 -0.50 -21.36
N SER A 51 4.85 0.58 -20.85
CA SER A 51 5.85 0.46 -19.80
C SER A 51 5.26 -0.26 -18.59
N LYS A 52 5.98 -1.27 -18.09
CA LYS A 52 5.56 -2.04 -16.92
C LYS A 52 5.78 -1.22 -15.65
N VAL A 53 4.86 -0.33 -15.33
CA VAL A 53 4.80 0.31 -14.01
C VAL A 53 4.05 -0.66 -13.10
N GLY A 54 4.79 -1.49 -12.37
CA GLY A 54 4.16 -2.49 -11.50
C GLY A 54 3.58 -1.91 -10.22
N PHE A 55 4.15 -0.78 -9.74
CA PHE A 55 3.71 -0.10 -8.53
C PHE A 55 4.14 1.37 -8.54
N VAL A 56 3.40 2.20 -7.80
CA VAL A 56 3.64 3.62 -7.57
C VAL A 56 3.45 3.90 -6.09
N GLU A 57 4.23 4.74 -5.49
CA GLU A 57 4.00 5.19 -4.12
C GLU A 57 2.99 6.34 -4.09
N ALA A 58 2.06 6.31 -3.14
CA ALA A 58 1.05 7.37 -2.97
C ALA A 58 1.70 8.75 -2.79
N GLY A 59 1.24 9.72 -3.58
CA GLY A 59 1.78 11.08 -3.64
C GLY A 59 2.91 11.27 -4.66
N ASN A 60 3.57 10.21 -5.12
CA ASN A 60 4.64 10.29 -6.10
C ASN A 60 4.12 10.14 -7.54
N PRO A 61 4.64 10.92 -8.50
CA PRO A 61 4.28 10.76 -9.89
C PRO A 61 5.00 9.55 -10.50
N ALA A 62 4.28 8.77 -11.33
CA ALA A 62 4.86 7.71 -12.13
C ALA A 62 4.67 8.01 -13.61
N ARG A 63 5.74 7.87 -14.39
CA ARG A 63 5.69 8.03 -15.84
C ARG A 63 5.27 6.72 -16.49
N VAL A 64 4.23 6.77 -17.31
CA VAL A 64 3.80 5.67 -18.15
C VAL A 64 4.12 6.02 -19.59
N ARG A 65 4.71 5.08 -20.31
CA ARG A 65 5.02 5.19 -21.73
C ARG A 65 4.19 4.17 -22.49
N LEU A 66 3.53 4.64 -23.53
CA LEU A 66 2.81 3.83 -24.51
C LEU A 66 3.57 3.92 -25.83
N SER A 67 4.15 2.82 -26.31
CA SER A 67 4.78 2.76 -27.61
C SER A 67 3.74 2.30 -28.64
N VAL A 68 3.38 3.14 -29.56
CA VAL A 68 2.43 2.85 -30.64
C VAL A 68 3.18 2.72 -31.96
N ARG A 69 2.83 1.70 -32.73
CA ARG A 69 3.43 1.46 -34.04
C ARG A 69 2.41 1.75 -35.17
N GLY A 70 2.85 2.46 -36.18
CA GLY A 70 2.10 2.63 -37.42
C GLY A 70 2.04 1.32 -38.21
N THR A 71 0.84 0.93 -38.65
CA THR A 71 0.59 -0.28 -39.48
C THR A 71 -0.02 0.09 -40.82
N GLY A 72 0.29 1.29 -41.30
CA GLY A 72 -0.18 1.83 -42.58
C GLY A 72 -0.10 3.35 -42.62
N ARG A 73 -0.52 3.94 -43.74
CA ARG A 73 -0.50 5.41 -43.86
C ARG A 73 -1.68 6.05 -43.15
N THR A 74 -1.41 6.84 -42.13
CA THR A 74 -2.41 7.62 -41.41
C THR A 74 -2.65 8.95 -42.11
N THR A 75 -3.47 8.92 -43.19
CA THR A 75 -3.79 10.15 -43.95
C THR A 75 -5.26 10.51 -43.80
N GLY A 76 -5.54 11.79 -43.62
CA GLY A 76 -6.90 12.33 -43.65
C GLY A 76 -7.74 12.21 -42.39
N ALA A 77 -7.12 11.80 -41.26
CA ALA A 77 -7.77 11.81 -39.95
C ALA A 77 -6.84 12.38 -38.88
N ARG A 78 -7.44 13.02 -37.86
CA ARG A 78 -6.74 13.39 -36.62
C ARG A 78 -6.83 12.20 -35.68
N LEU A 79 -5.65 11.76 -35.20
CA LEU A 79 -5.53 10.61 -34.28
C LEU A 79 -5.26 11.10 -32.86
N VAL A 80 -5.97 10.54 -31.91
CA VAL A 80 -5.75 10.76 -30.48
C VAL A 80 -5.81 9.41 -29.77
N VAL A 81 -4.79 9.11 -29.00
CA VAL A 81 -4.79 7.97 -28.08
C VAL A 81 -5.24 8.46 -26.71
N GLU A 82 -6.30 7.86 -26.20
CA GLU A 82 -6.80 8.07 -24.84
C GLU A 82 -6.45 6.83 -24.01
N ASP A 83 -5.60 6.99 -22.97
CA ASP A 83 -5.36 5.89 -22.05
C ASP A 83 -6.43 5.93 -20.96
N THR A 84 -7.19 4.85 -20.79
CA THR A 84 -8.24 4.78 -19.80
C THR A 84 -7.64 4.72 -18.41
N VAL A 85 -7.69 5.84 -17.70
CA VAL A 85 -7.09 6.00 -16.36
C VAL A 85 -8.17 6.43 -15.37
N PRO A 86 -8.31 5.75 -14.22
CA PRO A 86 -9.21 6.17 -13.16
C PRO A 86 -8.92 7.59 -12.66
N LEU A 87 -9.95 8.32 -12.24
CA LEU A 87 -9.81 9.68 -11.68
C LEU A 87 -8.84 9.72 -10.49
N ALA A 88 -8.81 8.66 -9.69
CA ALA A 88 -7.89 8.53 -8.57
C ALA A 88 -6.41 8.58 -8.98
N LEU A 89 -6.08 8.26 -10.23
CA LEU A 89 -4.73 8.31 -10.80
C LEU A 89 -4.48 9.52 -11.69
N GLY A 90 -5.42 10.47 -11.77
CA GLY A 90 -5.30 11.70 -12.56
C GLY A 90 -6.25 11.81 -13.74
N GLY A 91 -7.02 10.74 -14.05
CA GLY A 91 -7.98 10.71 -15.17
C GLY A 91 -7.34 10.41 -16.52
N THR A 92 -8.19 10.23 -17.52
CA THR A 92 -7.82 9.76 -18.87
C THR A 92 -7.08 10.85 -19.67
N PRO A 93 -5.76 10.68 -19.95
CA PRO A 93 -5.02 11.60 -20.78
C PRO A 93 -5.41 11.45 -22.27
N ARG A 94 -5.31 12.55 -23.01
CA ARG A 94 -5.54 12.60 -24.45
C ARG A 94 -4.22 12.96 -25.15
N LEU A 95 -3.65 11.98 -25.83
CA LEU A 95 -2.35 12.08 -26.44
C LEU A 95 -2.51 12.20 -27.97
N PRO A 96 -2.23 13.35 -28.56
CA PRO A 96 -2.32 13.50 -30.00
C PRO A 96 -1.21 12.67 -30.67
N VAL A 97 -1.58 11.96 -31.75
CA VAL A 97 -0.67 11.16 -32.54
C VAL A 97 -0.50 11.82 -33.89
N PRO A 98 0.72 12.16 -34.30
CA PRO A 98 0.99 12.66 -35.67
C PRO A 98 0.75 11.56 -36.68
N ALA A 99 0.80 11.93 -37.97
CA ALA A 99 0.80 10.92 -39.02
C ALA A 99 2.09 10.09 -38.92
N LEU A 100 1.92 8.77 -38.77
CA LEU A 100 3.01 7.80 -38.74
C LEU A 100 3.15 7.06 -40.07
N ALA A 101 4.39 6.78 -40.46
CA ALA A 101 4.70 5.88 -41.55
C ALA A 101 4.48 4.41 -41.09
N ASP A 102 4.40 3.52 -42.10
CA ASP A 102 4.32 2.08 -41.82
C ASP A 102 5.59 1.60 -41.11
N GLY A 103 5.42 0.92 -39.97
CA GLY A 103 6.53 0.43 -39.13
C GLY A 103 7.12 1.48 -38.17
N GLU A 104 6.78 2.75 -38.31
CA GLU A 104 7.25 3.82 -37.41
C GLU A 104 6.69 3.66 -36.01
N VAL A 105 7.55 3.82 -34.99
CA VAL A 105 7.17 3.74 -33.57
C VAL A 105 7.22 5.11 -32.95
N LEU A 106 6.17 5.45 -32.20
CA LEU A 106 6.05 6.68 -31.44
C LEU A 106 5.82 6.37 -29.96
N ASP A 107 6.63 6.96 -29.10
CA ASP A 107 6.44 6.89 -27.66
C ASP A 107 5.56 8.05 -27.18
N LEU A 108 4.49 7.70 -26.51
CA LEU A 108 3.55 8.62 -25.88
C LEU A 108 3.71 8.54 -24.37
N ASP A 109 4.21 9.59 -23.75
CA ASP A 109 4.44 9.64 -22.31
C ASP A 109 3.31 10.40 -21.61
N HIS A 110 2.84 9.84 -20.50
CA HIS A 110 1.97 10.55 -19.56
C HIS A 110 2.31 10.21 -18.11
N THR A 111 1.75 10.97 -17.18
CA THR A 111 2.05 10.81 -15.75
C THR A 111 0.80 10.38 -15.01
N LEU A 112 0.94 9.34 -14.19
CA LEU A 112 -0.03 8.92 -13.19
C LEU A 112 0.38 9.49 -11.85
N ARG A 113 -0.58 9.93 -11.07
CA ARG A 113 -0.38 10.34 -9.68
C ARG A 113 -1.63 10.03 -8.88
N SER A 114 -1.44 9.42 -7.72
CA SER A 114 -2.51 9.18 -6.77
C SER A 114 -2.04 9.50 -5.36
N ASP A 115 -2.88 10.16 -4.59
CA ASP A 115 -2.70 10.32 -3.15
C ASP A 115 -3.40 9.21 -2.36
N VAL A 116 -4.16 8.34 -3.05
CA VAL A 116 -4.91 7.21 -2.48
C VAL A 116 -4.21 5.92 -2.89
N ARG A 117 -3.87 5.10 -1.90
CA ARG A 117 -3.36 3.75 -2.15
C ARG A 117 -4.46 2.83 -2.70
N GLY A 118 -4.09 1.78 -3.35
CA GLY A 118 -5.03 0.79 -3.89
C GLY A 118 -4.50 0.07 -5.11
N SER A 119 -5.31 -0.82 -5.64
CA SER A 119 -5.07 -1.53 -6.89
C SER A 119 -5.98 -0.95 -7.96
N PHE A 120 -5.42 -0.39 -9.00
CA PHE A 120 -6.16 0.31 -10.05
C PHE A 120 -5.90 -0.34 -11.40
N GLU A 121 -6.97 -0.51 -12.17
CA GLU A 121 -6.87 -0.96 -13.54
C GLU A 121 -6.68 0.25 -14.46
N VAL A 122 -5.63 0.22 -15.28
CA VAL A 122 -5.27 1.27 -16.23
C VAL A 122 -5.27 0.68 -17.62
N GLY A 123 -5.93 1.33 -18.56
CA GLY A 123 -6.22 0.82 -19.89
C GLY A 123 -7.60 0.17 -19.96
N PRO A 124 -7.94 -0.42 -21.14
CA PRO A 124 -7.16 -0.37 -22.38
C PRO A 124 -7.02 1.05 -22.93
N ALA A 125 -6.03 1.29 -23.78
CA ALA A 125 -5.95 2.55 -24.51
C ALA A 125 -6.97 2.55 -25.67
N LEU A 126 -7.51 3.71 -25.97
CA LEU A 126 -8.50 3.91 -27.04
C LEU A 126 -7.90 4.82 -28.12
N LEU A 127 -7.79 4.33 -29.34
CA LEU A 127 -7.51 5.18 -30.49
C LEU A 127 -8.82 5.83 -30.97
N ARG A 128 -8.83 7.14 -31.01
CA ARG A 128 -9.87 7.92 -31.68
C ARG A 128 -9.32 8.49 -32.99
N ALA A 129 -9.93 8.13 -34.07
CA ALA A 129 -9.67 8.72 -35.38
C ALA A 129 -10.88 9.59 -35.77
N ARG A 130 -10.65 10.87 -35.98
CA ARG A 130 -11.65 11.85 -36.41
C ARG A 130 -11.25 12.46 -37.74
N ASP A 131 -12.18 12.53 -38.68
CA ASP A 131 -11.92 13.17 -39.97
C ASP A 131 -11.64 14.69 -39.79
N VAL A 132 -11.00 15.28 -40.80
CA VAL A 132 -10.55 16.69 -40.75
C VAL A 132 -11.73 17.66 -40.54
N LEU A 133 -12.90 17.32 -41.09
CA LEU A 133 -14.11 18.11 -40.95
C LEU A 133 -14.90 17.84 -39.66
N GLY A 134 -14.51 16.79 -38.92
CA GLY A 134 -15.15 16.37 -37.69
C GLY A 134 -16.56 15.79 -37.88
N LEU A 135 -16.88 15.30 -39.06
CA LEU A 135 -18.17 14.73 -39.42
C LEU A 135 -18.31 13.26 -38.97
N THR A 136 -17.17 12.57 -38.93
CA THR A 136 -17.09 11.14 -38.58
C THR A 136 -16.00 10.89 -37.54
N GLU A 137 -16.28 9.93 -36.65
CA GLU A 137 -15.35 9.47 -35.63
C GLU A 137 -15.37 7.94 -35.56
N SER A 138 -14.22 7.32 -35.49
CA SER A 138 -14.09 5.90 -35.19
C SER A 138 -13.27 5.68 -33.93
N ARG A 139 -13.54 4.58 -33.23
CA ARG A 139 -12.84 4.18 -32.01
C ARG A 139 -12.32 2.77 -32.16
N GLN A 140 -11.10 2.53 -31.66
CA GLN A 140 -10.48 1.23 -31.61
C GLN A 140 -9.81 1.04 -30.25
N VAL A 141 -9.96 -0.14 -29.67
CA VAL A 141 -9.26 -0.55 -28.45
C VAL A 141 -7.84 -0.95 -28.81
N LEU A 142 -6.86 -0.43 -28.05
CA LEU A 142 -5.44 -0.75 -28.21
C LEU A 142 -4.92 -1.41 -26.93
N GLY A 143 -4.46 -2.64 -27.08
CA GLY A 143 -3.85 -3.42 -25.98
C GLY A 143 -4.86 -3.84 -24.91
N GLU A 144 -4.31 -4.38 -23.84
CA GLU A 144 -5.04 -4.91 -22.69
C GLU A 144 -4.88 -3.97 -21.49
N PRO A 145 -5.84 -3.97 -20.54
CA PRO A 145 -5.67 -3.25 -19.28
C PRO A 145 -4.56 -3.88 -18.45
N VAL A 146 -3.92 -3.08 -17.59
CA VAL A 146 -2.91 -3.52 -16.64
C VAL A 146 -3.28 -3.05 -15.23
N VAL A 147 -2.96 -3.86 -14.24
CA VAL A 147 -3.16 -3.49 -12.83
C VAL A 147 -1.91 -2.77 -12.33
N ILE A 148 -2.11 -1.60 -11.74
CA ILE A 148 -1.08 -0.79 -11.08
C ILE A 148 -1.43 -0.72 -9.61
N ASP A 149 -0.51 -1.17 -8.75
CA ASP A 149 -0.66 -1.05 -7.31
C ASP A 149 -0.08 0.30 -6.85
N VAL A 150 -0.90 1.13 -6.22
CA VAL A 150 -0.45 2.33 -5.52
C VAL A 150 -0.15 1.95 -4.08
N LEU A 151 1.12 1.89 -3.75
CA LEU A 151 1.62 1.52 -2.43
C LEU A 151 1.40 2.65 -1.42
N PRO A 152 1.27 2.34 -0.12
CA PRO A 152 1.18 3.38 0.90
C PRO A 152 2.47 4.21 0.93
N ARG A 153 2.34 5.47 1.39
CA ARG A 153 3.49 6.36 1.59
C ARG A 153 4.41 5.81 2.67
N VAL A 154 5.71 5.75 2.38
CA VAL A 154 6.74 5.28 3.28
C VAL A 154 7.64 6.43 3.69
N HIS A 155 7.81 6.63 4.99
CA HIS A 155 8.67 7.66 5.55
C HIS A 155 9.97 7.04 6.08
N GLU A 156 11.06 7.79 5.97
CA GLU A 156 12.30 7.42 6.66
C GLU A 156 12.14 7.60 8.16
N LEU A 157 12.49 6.57 8.93
CA LEU A 157 12.33 6.56 10.38
C LEU A 157 13.71 6.63 11.07
N THR A 158 13.74 7.31 12.21
CA THR A 158 14.93 7.39 13.07
C THR A 158 15.23 6.03 13.67
N GLU A 159 16.51 5.77 13.92
CA GLU A 159 16.99 4.54 14.54
C GLU A 159 16.38 4.33 15.92
N LEU A 160 15.84 3.13 16.14
CA LEU A 160 15.48 2.59 17.44
C LEU A 160 16.60 1.65 17.89
N THR A 161 17.31 1.98 18.95
CA THR A 161 18.27 1.06 19.53
C THR A 161 17.50 0.00 20.33
N LEU A 162 17.42 -1.21 19.80
CA LEU A 162 16.73 -2.35 20.47
C LEU A 162 17.30 -2.64 21.87
N GLY A 163 18.57 -2.32 22.11
CA GLY A 163 19.20 -2.37 23.42
C GLY A 163 18.53 -1.45 24.46
N ASP A 164 17.98 -0.32 24.02
CA ASP A 164 17.25 0.62 24.90
C ASP A 164 15.84 0.10 25.23
N LEU A 165 15.35 -0.93 24.55
CA LEU A 165 14.04 -1.51 24.77
C LEU A 165 13.93 -2.43 25.99
N GLY A 166 14.99 -2.54 26.81
CA GLY A 166 14.93 -3.25 28.09
C GLY A 166 14.72 -4.77 27.94
N GLY A 167 15.02 -5.33 26.79
CA GLY A 167 15.07 -6.77 26.58
C GLY A 167 16.18 -7.34 27.46
N SER A 168 15.80 -8.21 28.40
CA SER A 168 16.67 -8.84 29.39
C SER A 168 17.98 -9.33 28.78
N ARG A 169 19.05 -9.19 29.55
CA ARG A 169 20.43 -9.59 29.32
C ARG A 169 20.70 -11.02 28.75
N GLY A 170 19.70 -11.65 28.11
CA GLY A 170 19.80 -13.02 27.59
C GLY A 170 20.16 -13.14 26.11
N SER A 171 20.04 -12.09 25.27
CA SER A 171 20.36 -12.21 23.84
C SER A 171 21.49 -11.31 23.35
N SER A 172 22.07 -10.46 24.21
CA SER A 172 23.26 -9.65 23.88
C SER A 172 24.57 -10.42 23.92
N ALA A 173 24.56 -11.71 24.17
CA ALA A 173 25.75 -12.55 24.13
C ALA A 173 26.19 -13.00 22.73
N SER A 174 25.48 -12.59 21.66
CA SER A 174 25.81 -13.02 20.29
C SER A 174 26.38 -11.93 19.38
N ALA A 175 26.61 -10.71 19.86
CA ALA A 175 27.13 -9.63 19.00
C ALA A 175 28.66 -9.39 19.17
N SER A 176 29.37 -10.15 19.98
CA SER A 176 30.83 -9.99 20.16
C SER A 176 31.59 -11.28 20.39
N SER A 177 31.09 -12.42 19.96
CA SER A 177 31.91 -13.62 19.82
C SER A 177 32.29 -13.75 18.35
N THR A 178 33.56 -13.56 18.07
CA THR A 178 34.28 -14.17 16.95
C THR A 178 34.17 -15.68 17.07
N THR A 179 32.96 -16.19 16.88
CA THR A 179 32.70 -17.62 16.88
C THR A 179 32.77 -18.08 15.43
N SER A 180 33.68 -19.02 15.18
CA SER A 180 33.89 -19.70 13.92
C SER A 180 32.56 -20.13 13.26
N PRO A 181 32.53 -20.21 11.90
CA PRO A 181 31.33 -20.66 11.15
C PRO A 181 30.84 -22.06 11.51
N ASP A 182 31.53 -22.76 12.41
CA ASP A 182 31.29 -24.15 12.81
C ASP A 182 30.35 -24.34 14.02
N ASP A 183 29.94 -23.29 14.72
CA ASP A 183 29.01 -23.39 15.84
C ASP A 183 27.55 -23.25 15.38
N ALA A 184 27.14 -24.04 14.37
CA ALA A 184 25.74 -24.32 14.09
C ALA A 184 25.10 -24.90 15.36
N SER A 185 23.88 -24.47 15.70
CA SER A 185 23.17 -24.95 16.88
C SER A 185 23.00 -26.47 16.78
N ILE A 186 23.55 -27.19 17.79
CA ILE A 186 23.50 -28.64 17.83
C ILE A 186 22.44 -29.04 18.84
N ARG A 187 21.35 -29.69 18.37
CA ARG A 187 20.27 -30.21 19.21
C ARG A 187 20.21 -31.73 19.24
N GLU A 188 19.50 -32.28 20.21
CA GLU A 188 19.22 -33.70 20.26
C GLU A 188 18.35 -34.15 19.08
N TYR A 189 18.66 -35.33 18.53
CA TYR A 189 17.93 -35.96 17.44
C TYR A 189 16.44 -36.15 17.81
N ARG A 190 15.56 -35.81 16.88
CA ARG A 190 14.15 -36.13 16.95
C ARG A 190 13.78 -37.08 15.80
N VAL A 191 12.82 -37.98 16.05
CA VAL A 191 12.32 -38.94 15.03
C VAL A 191 11.83 -38.12 13.80
N GLY A 192 12.49 -38.33 12.65
CA GLY A 192 12.22 -37.61 11.40
C GLY A 192 13.36 -36.70 10.94
N ASP A 193 14.38 -36.47 11.77
CA ASP A 193 15.56 -35.71 11.37
C ASP A 193 16.45 -36.48 10.39
N ASP A 194 17.09 -35.78 9.45
CA ASP A 194 18.02 -36.41 8.49
C ASP A 194 19.30 -36.84 9.17
N LEU A 195 19.53 -38.17 9.19
CA LEU A 195 20.74 -38.77 9.78
C LEU A 195 22.06 -38.31 9.12
N ARG A 196 22.03 -37.74 7.92
CA ARG A 196 23.20 -37.15 7.25
C ARG A 196 23.72 -35.91 7.98
N ARG A 197 22.87 -35.30 8.84
CA ARG A 197 23.17 -34.07 9.61
C ARG A 197 23.63 -34.36 11.03
N VAL A 198 23.94 -35.62 11.37
CA VAL A 198 24.41 -35.99 12.69
C VAL A 198 25.82 -35.40 12.94
N HIS A 199 25.95 -34.64 14.03
CA HIS A 199 27.23 -34.07 14.46
C HIS A 199 27.97 -35.05 15.36
N TRP A 200 28.74 -35.95 14.78
CA TRP A 200 29.38 -37.07 15.45
C TRP A 200 30.25 -36.64 16.64
N ARG A 201 30.94 -35.51 16.56
CA ARG A 201 31.80 -35.01 17.64
C ARG A 201 30.99 -34.65 18.91
N SER A 202 29.80 -34.06 18.76
CA SER A 202 28.92 -33.74 19.88
C SER A 202 28.19 -34.97 20.39
N THR A 203 27.79 -35.87 19.50
CA THR A 203 27.20 -37.16 19.83
C THR A 203 28.18 -37.99 20.71
N ALA A 204 29.45 -38.03 20.35
CA ALA A 204 30.47 -38.77 21.14
C ALA A 204 30.71 -38.14 22.52
N ARG A 205 30.54 -36.82 22.68
CA ARG A 205 30.71 -36.13 23.98
C ARG A 205 29.52 -36.21 24.89
N ARG A 206 28.28 -36.22 24.32
CA ARG A 206 27.05 -36.20 25.11
C ARG A 206 26.38 -37.55 25.27
N GLY A 207 26.76 -38.55 24.49
CA GLY A 207 26.21 -39.90 24.54
C GLY A 207 24.83 -40.03 23.91
N SER A 208 24.22 -38.95 23.45
CA SER A 208 22.96 -38.91 22.70
C SER A 208 23.20 -38.43 21.26
N VAL A 209 22.40 -38.93 20.31
CA VAL A 209 22.55 -38.53 18.90
C VAL A 209 22.24 -37.02 18.74
N MET A 210 23.23 -36.29 18.33
CA MET A 210 23.16 -34.85 18.15
C MET A 210 23.08 -34.51 16.64
N VAL A 211 22.11 -33.72 16.24
CA VAL A 211 21.92 -33.29 14.86
C VAL A 211 22.25 -31.82 14.73
N ARG A 212 23.00 -31.47 13.67
CA ARG A 212 23.23 -30.11 13.28
C ARG A 212 21.89 -29.51 12.82
N SER A 213 21.33 -28.60 13.59
CA SER A 213 20.21 -27.81 13.19
C SER A 213 20.73 -26.69 12.31
N ASP A 214 20.28 -26.60 11.05
CA ASP A 214 20.46 -25.41 10.22
C ASP A 214 19.49 -24.30 10.70
N GLU A 215 19.28 -24.19 11.98
CA GLU A 215 18.77 -22.94 12.51
C GLU A 215 19.85 -21.91 12.20
N HIS A 216 19.73 -21.30 11.04
CA HIS A 216 20.30 -19.98 10.84
C HIS A 216 19.92 -19.18 12.08
N PRO A 217 20.86 -18.47 12.76
CA PRO A 217 20.49 -17.60 13.86
C PRO A 217 19.36 -16.73 13.32
N GLY A 218 18.12 -17.08 13.71
CA GLY A 218 16.93 -16.61 13.05
C GLY A 218 16.96 -15.10 13.09
N ARG A 219 16.82 -14.46 11.93
CA ARG A 219 16.58 -13.03 11.89
C ARG A 219 15.50 -12.73 12.91
N PRO A 220 15.69 -11.74 13.78
CA PRO A 220 14.68 -11.45 14.79
C PRO A 220 13.34 -11.14 14.13
N ASP A 221 12.33 -11.95 14.44
CA ASP A 221 10.99 -11.82 13.91
C ASP A 221 10.29 -10.63 14.56
N VAL A 222 9.76 -9.74 13.72
CA VAL A 222 8.91 -8.62 14.13
C VAL A 222 7.49 -8.90 13.70
N LEU A 223 6.56 -8.78 14.63
CA LEU A 223 5.14 -8.82 14.33
C LEU A 223 4.58 -7.41 14.37
N LEU A 224 4.08 -6.96 13.23
CA LEU A 224 3.47 -5.65 13.04
C LEU A 224 1.95 -5.81 13.06
N LEU A 225 1.32 -5.43 14.16
CA LEU A 225 -0.13 -5.43 14.33
C LEU A 225 -0.70 -4.10 13.83
N LEU A 226 -1.65 -4.18 12.92
CA LEU A 226 -2.42 -3.02 12.44
C LEU A 226 -3.89 -3.19 12.82
N ASP A 227 -4.43 -2.23 13.57
CA ASP A 227 -5.86 -2.12 13.81
C ASP A 227 -6.53 -1.58 12.55
N ASP A 228 -7.32 -2.42 11.90
CA ASP A 228 -8.01 -2.10 10.66
C ASP A 228 -9.53 -1.94 10.85
N ARG A 229 -10.03 -1.95 12.10
CA ARG A 229 -11.46 -1.81 12.40
C ARG A 229 -12.02 -0.50 11.84
N GLU A 230 -13.09 -0.57 11.05
CA GLU A 230 -13.76 0.63 10.54
C GLU A 230 -14.22 1.56 11.68
N SER A 231 -14.71 0.97 12.77
CA SER A 231 -15.16 1.71 13.96
C SER A 231 -14.04 2.45 14.70
N ALA A 232 -12.79 1.98 14.58
CA ALA A 232 -11.63 2.55 15.27
C ALA A 232 -10.97 3.70 14.50
N HIS A 233 -11.43 3.99 13.29
CA HIS A 233 -10.85 5.04 12.45
C HIS A 233 -11.85 6.12 12.09
N ARG A 234 -11.33 7.32 11.79
CA ARG A 234 -12.11 8.52 11.45
C ARG A 234 -11.51 9.23 10.23
N GLY A 235 -12.29 10.09 9.64
CA GLY A 235 -11.93 10.80 8.42
C GLY A 235 -12.20 9.95 7.17
N ARG A 236 -11.97 10.52 6.00
CA ARG A 236 -12.17 9.86 4.69
C ARG A 236 -11.03 10.20 3.73
N GLY A 237 -10.76 9.29 2.81
CA GLY A 237 -9.75 9.45 1.78
C GLY A 237 -8.32 9.55 2.33
N PRO A 238 -7.38 10.20 1.63
CA PRO A 238 -5.96 10.21 1.96
C PRO A 238 -5.61 10.82 3.31
N ALA A 239 -6.51 11.64 3.87
CA ALA A 239 -6.32 12.31 5.16
C ALA A 239 -7.01 11.59 6.32
N SER A 240 -7.45 10.34 6.16
CA SER A 240 -8.06 9.57 7.26
C SER A 240 -7.02 9.03 8.23
N SER A 241 -7.47 8.69 9.45
CA SER A 241 -6.61 8.06 10.45
C SER A 241 -6.14 6.66 10.03
N LEU A 242 -6.94 5.93 9.24
CA LEU A 242 -6.54 4.64 8.68
C LEU A 242 -5.37 4.80 7.69
N GLU A 243 -5.41 5.81 6.83
CA GLU A 243 -4.31 6.06 5.89
C GLU A 243 -3.02 6.44 6.63
N TRP A 244 -3.14 7.23 7.69
CA TRP A 244 -2.01 7.53 8.56
C TRP A 244 -1.46 6.25 9.22
N ALA A 245 -2.34 5.39 9.77
CA ALA A 245 -1.96 4.12 10.40
C ALA A 245 -1.26 3.18 9.42
N VAL A 246 -1.79 3.06 8.20
CA VAL A 246 -1.19 2.24 7.13
C VAL A 246 0.17 2.79 6.72
N SER A 247 0.31 4.12 6.59
CA SER A 247 1.60 4.76 6.29
C SER A 247 2.62 4.52 7.41
N ALA A 248 2.20 4.59 8.68
CA ALA A 248 3.05 4.29 9.82
C ALA A 248 3.49 2.82 9.85
N ALA A 249 2.56 1.89 9.60
CA ALA A 249 2.85 0.46 9.50
C ALA A 249 3.81 0.15 8.35
N ALA A 250 3.58 0.73 7.16
CA ALA A 250 4.46 0.58 6.00
C ALA A 250 5.87 1.10 6.29
N SER A 251 5.96 2.29 6.91
CA SER A 251 7.25 2.90 7.28
C SER A 251 8.02 2.06 8.30
N ALA A 252 7.33 1.57 9.34
CA ALA A 252 7.91 0.69 10.34
C ALA A 252 8.38 -0.63 9.72
N ALA A 253 7.57 -1.22 8.83
CA ALA A 253 7.92 -2.46 8.14
C ALA A 253 9.20 -2.31 7.30
N VAL A 254 9.27 -1.26 6.47
CA VAL A 254 10.44 -1.00 5.62
C VAL A 254 11.68 -0.69 6.48
N HIS A 255 11.53 0.11 7.54
CA HIS A 255 12.62 0.46 8.44
C HIS A 255 13.21 -0.78 9.14
N LEU A 256 12.36 -1.60 9.75
CA LEU A 256 12.78 -2.81 10.47
C LEU A 256 13.36 -3.87 9.52
N HIS A 257 12.78 -4.00 8.34
CA HIS A 257 13.32 -4.90 7.33
C HIS A 257 14.74 -4.50 6.87
N ARG A 258 14.97 -3.20 6.58
CA ARG A 258 16.33 -2.68 6.25
C ARG A 258 17.34 -2.93 7.36
N ARG A 259 16.88 -3.14 8.59
CA ARG A 259 17.69 -3.52 9.75
C ARG A 259 17.92 -5.03 9.88
N GLY A 260 17.49 -5.81 8.92
CA GLY A 260 17.65 -7.25 8.90
C GLY A 260 16.60 -8.02 9.72
N HIS A 261 15.51 -7.36 10.13
CA HIS A 261 14.39 -8.05 10.78
C HIS A 261 13.48 -8.70 9.75
N HIS A 262 12.92 -9.84 10.11
CA HIS A 262 11.84 -10.47 9.36
C HIS A 262 10.50 -9.92 9.86
N VAL A 263 9.83 -9.14 9.03
CA VAL A 263 8.59 -8.44 9.41
C VAL A 263 7.37 -9.19 8.87
N ARG A 264 6.46 -9.54 9.77
CA ARG A 264 5.15 -10.13 9.43
C ARG A 264 4.04 -9.16 9.81
N LEU A 265 3.08 -8.97 8.90
CA LEU A 265 1.91 -8.14 9.12
C LEU A 265 0.79 -8.99 9.73
N LEU A 266 0.17 -8.47 10.78
CA LEU A 266 -1.01 -9.02 11.41
C LEU A 266 -2.16 -8.02 11.35
N HIS A 267 -3.22 -8.37 10.66
CA HIS A 267 -4.47 -7.63 10.61
C HIS A 267 -5.66 -8.59 10.42
N ALA A 268 -6.85 -8.20 10.79
CA ALA A 268 -8.08 -9.01 10.66
C ALA A 268 -7.96 -10.46 11.17
N GLY A 269 -7.02 -10.73 12.09
CA GLY A 269 -6.74 -12.08 12.62
C GLY A 269 -5.87 -12.94 11.71
N VAL A 270 -5.36 -12.39 10.61
CA VAL A 270 -4.49 -13.09 9.66
C VAL A 270 -3.07 -12.60 9.83
N VAL A 271 -2.14 -13.52 10.06
CA VAL A 271 -0.70 -13.25 9.94
C VAL A 271 -0.32 -13.49 8.49
N GLU A 272 0.02 -12.43 7.78
CA GLU A 272 0.46 -12.57 6.39
C GLU A 272 1.81 -13.27 6.33
N PRO A 273 1.89 -14.42 5.65
CA PRO A 273 3.16 -15.12 5.49
C PRO A 273 4.03 -14.37 4.48
N VAL A 274 5.26 -14.05 4.86
CA VAL A 274 6.27 -13.68 3.89
C VAL A 274 6.73 -14.96 3.17
N ARG A 275 6.26 -15.17 1.95
CA ARG A 275 6.55 -16.39 1.17
C ARG A 275 7.72 -16.24 0.19
N GLU A 276 8.38 -15.11 0.18
CA GLU A 276 9.35 -14.81 -0.87
C GLU A 276 10.78 -15.04 -0.41
N LEU A 277 11.56 -15.71 -1.25
CA LEU A 277 12.97 -16.07 -1.03
C LEU A 277 13.89 -14.85 -1.13
N ASP A 278 13.43 -13.75 -1.77
CA ASP A 278 14.17 -12.52 -1.96
C ASP A 278 13.64 -11.41 -1.03
N GLU A 279 14.57 -10.75 -0.33
CA GLU A 279 14.27 -9.69 0.66
C GLU A 279 13.48 -8.51 0.07
N ALA A 280 13.85 -8.08 -1.12
CA ALA A 280 13.18 -6.95 -1.77
C ALA A 280 11.75 -7.32 -2.20
N SER A 281 11.51 -8.58 -2.54
CA SER A 281 10.18 -9.10 -2.89
C SER A 281 9.29 -9.22 -1.66
N ALA A 282 9.86 -9.60 -0.52
CA ALA A 282 9.13 -9.70 0.75
C ALA A 282 8.54 -8.36 1.19
N VAL A 283 9.33 -7.29 1.17
CA VAL A 283 8.84 -5.94 1.50
C VAL A 283 7.81 -5.47 0.49
N ARG A 284 8.04 -5.69 -0.80
CA ARG A 284 7.06 -5.31 -1.84
C ARG A 284 5.74 -6.05 -1.65
N SER A 285 5.77 -7.33 -1.30
CA SER A 285 4.57 -8.12 -1.00
C SER A 285 3.81 -7.53 0.17
N LEU A 286 4.48 -7.21 1.28
CA LEU A 286 3.88 -6.57 2.45
C LEU A 286 3.28 -5.20 2.11
N LEU A 287 4.00 -4.34 1.37
CA LEU A 287 3.47 -3.05 0.95
C LEU A 287 2.26 -3.20 0.02
N ARG A 288 2.25 -4.23 -0.83
CA ARG A 288 1.12 -4.56 -1.70
C ARG A 288 -0.08 -5.04 -0.89
N SER A 289 0.11 -5.84 0.16
CA SER A 289 -0.96 -6.19 1.09
C SER A 289 -1.53 -4.96 1.77
N LEU A 290 -0.67 -4.09 2.29
CA LEU A 290 -1.10 -2.81 2.87
C LEU A 290 -1.81 -1.90 1.86
N SER A 291 -1.44 -1.93 0.57
CA SER A 291 -2.13 -1.12 -0.45
C SER A 291 -3.58 -1.56 -0.68
N ARG A 292 -3.86 -2.85 -0.51
CA ARG A 292 -5.19 -3.46 -0.72
C ARG A 292 -6.02 -3.54 0.55
N LEU A 293 -5.45 -3.18 1.71
CA LEU A 293 -6.14 -3.23 2.99
C LEU A 293 -7.36 -2.31 2.98
N THR A 294 -8.52 -2.87 3.29
CA THR A 294 -9.79 -2.17 3.47
C THR A 294 -10.19 -2.16 4.93
N PRO A 295 -11.02 -1.19 5.37
CA PRO A 295 -11.58 -1.21 6.72
C PRO A 295 -12.20 -2.56 7.08
N GLY A 296 -11.85 -3.07 8.25
CA GLY A 296 -12.28 -4.38 8.74
C GLY A 296 -13.48 -4.31 9.70
N PRO A 297 -14.04 -5.48 10.05
CA PRO A 297 -15.16 -5.57 10.96
C PRO A 297 -14.75 -5.26 12.42
N PRO A 298 -15.74 -5.01 13.33
CA PRO A 298 -15.46 -4.61 14.72
C PRO A 298 -14.64 -5.62 15.53
N ASP A 299 -14.73 -6.90 15.22
CA ASP A 299 -14.01 -7.98 15.89
C ASP A 299 -12.59 -8.24 15.33
N SER A 300 -12.15 -7.45 14.36
CA SER A 300 -10.86 -7.61 13.69
C SER A 300 -9.68 -7.55 14.67
N LEU A 301 -9.68 -6.60 15.62
CA LEU A 301 -8.63 -6.47 16.62
C LEU A 301 -8.59 -7.69 17.57
N SER A 302 -9.72 -8.15 18.07
CA SER A 302 -9.78 -9.30 18.97
C SER A 302 -9.31 -10.60 18.29
N ARG A 303 -9.64 -10.79 17.01
CA ARG A 303 -9.11 -11.89 16.19
C ARG A 303 -7.60 -11.79 15.99
N SER A 304 -7.10 -10.58 15.77
CA SER A 304 -5.67 -10.32 15.61
C SER A 304 -4.92 -10.60 16.91
N VAL A 305 -5.47 -10.21 18.07
CA VAL A 305 -4.88 -10.52 19.37
C VAL A 305 -4.88 -12.04 19.63
N ALA A 306 -5.93 -12.77 19.27
CA ALA A 306 -5.98 -14.23 19.39
C ALA A 306 -4.94 -14.91 18.47
N ALA A 307 -4.65 -14.36 17.31
CA ALA A 307 -3.61 -14.83 16.42
C ALA A 307 -2.19 -14.51 16.94
N LEU A 308 -2.03 -13.37 17.61
CA LEU A 308 -0.78 -12.93 18.23
C LEU A 308 -0.26 -13.94 19.25
N GLY A 309 -1.10 -14.47 20.14
CA GLY A 309 -0.72 -15.44 21.16
C GLY A 309 -0.18 -16.76 20.62
N ARG A 310 -0.32 -17.01 19.31
CA ARG A 310 0.19 -18.19 18.60
C ARG A 310 1.45 -17.92 17.75
N ALA A 311 1.84 -16.66 17.66
CA ALA A 311 2.96 -16.23 16.82
C ALA A 311 4.19 -15.97 17.66
N GLU A 312 5.29 -16.65 17.35
CA GLU A 312 6.60 -16.32 17.93
C GLU A 312 7.09 -15.01 17.34
N SER A 313 7.50 -14.08 18.20
CA SER A 313 8.08 -12.80 17.77
C SER A 313 9.08 -12.30 18.81
N THR A 314 10.13 -11.62 18.33
CA THR A 314 11.15 -10.98 19.18
C THR A 314 10.85 -9.52 19.44
N LEU A 315 10.01 -8.91 18.61
CA LEU A 315 9.54 -7.52 18.74
C LEU A 315 8.08 -7.45 18.27
N LEU A 316 7.26 -6.74 19.04
CA LEU A 316 5.88 -6.44 18.67
C LEU A 316 5.72 -4.95 18.45
N VAL A 317 5.19 -4.56 17.29
CA VAL A 317 4.84 -3.18 16.96
C VAL A 317 3.34 -3.13 16.68
N ALA A 318 2.59 -2.35 17.43
CA ALA A 318 1.15 -2.19 17.24
C ALA A 318 0.83 -0.75 16.79
N VAL A 319 0.00 -0.62 15.76
CA VAL A 319 -0.61 0.65 15.34
C VAL A 319 -2.10 0.53 15.56
N LEU A 320 -2.62 1.29 16.53
CA LEU A 320 -3.96 1.15 17.05
C LEU A 320 -4.77 2.43 16.81
N GLY A 321 -6.02 2.25 16.39
CA GLY A 321 -7.00 3.32 16.19
C GLY A 321 -7.60 3.81 17.50
N ASP A 322 -8.93 3.97 17.53
CA ASP A 322 -9.69 4.30 18.74
C ASP A 322 -9.77 3.06 19.65
N VAL A 323 -9.05 3.09 20.76
CA VAL A 323 -8.94 1.99 21.72
C VAL A 323 -9.12 2.48 23.14
N ASP A 324 -9.69 1.62 23.96
CA ASP A 324 -9.78 1.79 25.40
C ASP A 324 -8.93 0.76 26.17
N ALA A 325 -9.06 0.76 27.50
CA ALA A 325 -8.31 -0.15 28.37
C ALA A 325 -8.71 -1.63 28.14
N ASP A 326 -9.97 -1.89 27.77
CA ASP A 326 -10.49 -3.24 27.58
C ASP A 326 -10.01 -3.83 26.24
N ASP A 327 -9.89 -2.98 25.20
CA ASP A 327 -9.31 -3.35 23.91
C ASP A 327 -7.84 -3.80 24.04
N VAL A 328 -7.06 -3.12 24.90
CA VAL A 328 -5.61 -3.36 24.98
C VAL A 328 -5.20 -4.40 26.02
N ARG A 329 -6.05 -4.74 26.99
CA ARG A 329 -5.75 -5.78 27.99
C ARG A 329 -5.37 -7.13 27.38
N PRO A 330 -6.08 -7.64 26.36
CA PRO A 330 -5.70 -8.89 25.73
C PRO A 330 -4.32 -8.85 25.04
N LEU A 331 -3.86 -7.68 24.58
CA LEU A 331 -2.52 -7.52 24.02
C LEU A 331 -1.41 -7.79 25.04
N MET A 332 -1.65 -7.50 26.32
CA MET A 332 -0.68 -7.73 27.38
C MET A 332 -0.44 -9.23 27.63
N SER A 333 -1.51 -10.02 27.63
CA SER A 333 -1.42 -11.49 27.81
C SER A 333 -0.93 -12.21 26.57
N ALA A 334 -1.15 -11.65 25.39
CA ALA A 334 -0.69 -12.22 24.12
C ALA A 334 0.79 -11.93 23.80
N ARG A 335 1.41 -10.97 24.52
CA ARG A 335 2.81 -10.61 24.32
C ARG A 335 3.74 -11.71 24.83
N PRO A 336 4.72 -12.17 24.04
CA PRO A 336 5.75 -13.09 24.53
C PRO A 336 6.54 -12.49 25.71
N LEU A 337 6.83 -13.32 26.71
CA LEU A 337 7.58 -12.90 27.90
C LEU A 337 8.95 -12.32 27.52
N GLY A 338 9.21 -11.09 27.93
CA GLY A 338 10.48 -10.42 27.67
C GLY A 338 10.63 -9.79 26.27
N ALA A 339 9.70 -10.01 25.35
CA ALA A 339 9.75 -9.36 24.05
C ALA A 339 9.48 -7.84 24.19
N PRO A 340 10.33 -6.95 23.62
CA PRO A 340 10.00 -5.53 23.55
C PRO A 340 8.72 -5.30 22.74
N ALA A 341 7.96 -4.28 23.16
CA ALA A 341 6.72 -3.95 22.50
C ALA A 341 6.53 -2.44 22.38
N LEU A 342 6.10 -2.02 21.20
CA LEU A 342 5.87 -0.63 20.83
C LEU A 342 4.41 -0.45 20.43
N ALA A 343 3.77 0.64 20.84
CA ALA A 343 2.41 0.98 20.42
C ALA A 343 2.29 2.43 19.98
N LEU A 344 1.80 2.63 18.78
CA LEU A 344 1.35 3.89 18.23
C LEU A 344 -0.16 3.96 18.42
N LEU A 345 -0.64 4.93 19.20
CA LEU A 345 -2.04 5.13 19.53
C LEU A 345 -2.56 6.38 18.82
N LEU A 346 -3.63 6.28 18.06
CA LEU A 346 -4.14 7.40 17.30
C LEU A 346 -5.26 8.12 18.07
N ARG A 347 -5.18 9.45 18.14
CA ARG A 347 -6.26 10.33 18.60
C ARG A 347 -7.28 10.51 17.48
N THR A 348 -7.97 9.43 17.13
CA THR A 348 -8.76 9.35 15.89
C THR A 348 -9.85 10.40 15.79
N ARG A 349 -10.38 10.89 16.91
CA ARG A 349 -11.39 11.96 16.93
C ARG A 349 -10.90 13.28 16.35
N GLU A 350 -9.61 13.57 16.45
CA GLU A 350 -9.03 14.75 15.84
C GLU A 350 -9.02 14.70 14.31
N TRP A 351 -9.27 13.51 13.69
CA TRP A 351 -9.47 13.34 12.25
C TRP A 351 -10.89 13.69 11.78
N ASP A 352 -11.85 13.86 12.69
CA ASP A 352 -13.17 14.32 12.30
C ASP A 352 -13.12 15.79 11.87
N ALA A 353 -13.53 16.06 10.63
CA ALA A 353 -13.54 17.43 10.09
C ALA A 353 -14.46 18.39 10.90
N GLY A 354 -15.44 17.83 11.63
CA GLY A 354 -16.32 18.56 12.54
C GLY A 354 -15.63 18.98 13.83
N ALA A 355 -14.73 18.16 14.38
CA ALA A 355 -14.03 18.45 15.62
C ALA A 355 -13.11 19.69 15.52
N ARG A 356 -12.50 19.90 14.36
CA ARG A 356 -11.63 21.07 14.08
C ARG A 356 -12.39 22.41 14.07
N ARG A 357 -13.71 22.39 13.85
CA ARG A 357 -14.58 23.60 13.87
C ARG A 357 -15.29 23.80 15.19
N ALA A 358 -15.34 22.76 16.04
CA ALA A 358 -16.07 22.74 17.30
C ALA A 358 -15.16 23.00 18.53
N ASP A 359 -13.97 23.55 18.35
CA ASP A 359 -13.02 23.88 19.45
C ASP A 359 -13.56 24.97 20.42
N THR A 360 -14.82 25.35 20.26
CA THR A 360 -15.54 26.30 21.14
C THR A 360 -16.70 25.68 21.93
N ALA A 361 -17.07 24.41 21.71
CA ALA A 361 -18.10 23.75 22.50
C ALA A 361 -17.68 22.31 22.80
N ALA A 362 -17.54 21.96 24.08
CA ALA A 362 -17.26 20.60 24.55
C ALA A 362 -18.26 19.62 23.93
N THR A 363 -17.80 18.84 22.95
CA THR A 363 -18.63 17.80 22.32
C THR A 363 -18.85 16.69 23.36
N PRO A 364 -20.09 16.35 23.74
CA PRO A 364 -20.37 15.26 24.66
C PRO A 364 -19.66 13.97 24.19
N GLY A 365 -18.82 13.37 25.04
CA GLY A 365 -18.06 12.16 24.73
C GLY A 365 -16.62 12.37 24.23
N ALA A 366 -16.18 13.60 23.95
CA ALA A 366 -14.77 13.86 23.61
C ALA A 366 -13.84 13.56 24.79
N ASP A 367 -14.23 14.01 25.99
CA ASP A 367 -13.49 13.75 27.23
C ASP A 367 -13.46 12.26 27.62
N GLU A 368 -14.48 11.50 27.24
CA GLU A 368 -14.53 10.06 27.53
C GLU A 368 -13.59 9.26 26.65
N ALA A 369 -13.50 9.59 25.37
CA ALA A 369 -12.55 8.94 24.47
C ALA A 369 -11.10 9.31 24.80
N GLU A 370 -10.83 10.57 25.10
CA GLU A 370 -9.49 10.98 25.53
C GLU A 370 -9.10 10.27 26.86
N ARG A 371 -10.04 10.15 27.80
CA ARG A 371 -9.83 9.35 29.02
C ARG A 371 -9.67 7.85 28.72
N GLY A 372 -10.37 7.31 27.72
CA GLY A 372 -10.21 5.94 27.22
C GLY A 372 -8.80 5.70 26.70
N LEU A 373 -8.35 6.56 25.80
CA LEU A 373 -7.01 6.51 25.21
C LEU A 373 -5.91 6.65 26.28
N GLN A 374 -6.05 7.58 27.23
CA GLN A 374 -5.10 7.76 28.32
C GLN A 374 -5.04 6.52 29.23
N ARG A 375 -6.19 5.90 29.53
CA ARG A 375 -6.24 4.63 30.28
C ARG A 375 -5.57 3.50 29.51
N ALA A 376 -5.84 3.36 28.21
CA ALA A 376 -5.19 2.37 27.35
C ALA A 376 -3.67 2.57 27.32
N GLN A 377 -3.21 3.81 27.17
CA GLN A 377 -1.79 4.16 27.21
C GLN A 377 -1.14 3.79 28.54
N LEU A 378 -1.81 4.10 29.67
CA LEU A 378 -1.31 3.77 31.01
C LEU A 378 -1.23 2.26 31.23
N VAL A 379 -2.23 1.51 30.79
CA VAL A 379 -2.27 0.03 30.87
C VAL A 379 -1.12 -0.58 30.09
N LEU A 380 -0.90 -0.15 28.86
CA LEU A 380 0.22 -0.62 28.03
C LEU A 380 1.58 -0.24 28.64
N ALA A 381 1.73 0.99 29.12
CA ALA A 381 2.98 1.43 29.73
C ALA A 381 3.33 0.63 31.00
N ARG A 382 2.34 0.32 31.86
CA ARG A 382 2.52 -0.56 33.03
C ARG A 382 2.92 -1.98 32.64
N ALA A 383 2.47 -2.45 31.48
CA ALA A 383 2.88 -3.74 30.93
C ALA A 383 4.26 -3.70 30.23
N GLY A 384 4.97 -2.58 30.30
CA GLY A 384 6.30 -2.41 29.71
C GLY A 384 6.30 -2.16 28.21
N TRP A 385 5.18 -1.70 27.64
CA TRP A 385 5.13 -1.20 26.28
C TRP A 385 5.66 0.24 26.23
N ARG A 386 6.38 0.57 25.17
CA ARG A 386 6.62 1.97 24.83
C ARG A 386 5.48 2.48 23.98
N THR A 387 4.90 3.59 24.36
CA THR A 387 3.73 4.15 23.70
C THR A 387 3.99 5.56 23.21
N ALA A 388 3.45 5.91 22.06
CA ALA A 388 3.36 7.27 21.57
C ALA A 388 1.98 7.51 20.98
N THR A 389 1.46 8.71 21.16
CA THR A 389 0.19 9.13 20.57
C THR A 389 0.43 9.94 19.32
N ALA A 390 -0.48 9.80 18.35
CA ALA A 390 -0.45 10.51 17.07
C ALA A 390 -1.75 11.28 16.82
N SER A 391 -1.62 12.46 16.25
CA SER A 391 -2.69 13.33 15.78
C SER A 391 -2.59 13.59 14.27
N PRO A 392 -3.59 14.18 13.60
CA PRO A 392 -3.54 14.49 12.17
C PRO A 392 -2.40 15.43 11.78
N ALA A 393 -1.91 16.25 12.72
CA ALA A 393 -0.83 17.18 12.48
C ALA A 393 0.56 16.55 12.63
N ASP A 394 0.64 15.36 13.25
CA ASP A 394 1.92 14.70 13.48
C ASP A 394 2.39 13.94 12.23
N ALA A 395 3.64 14.16 11.84
CA ALA A 395 4.28 13.32 10.85
C ALA A 395 4.69 11.97 11.45
N VAL A 396 4.61 10.91 10.67
CA VAL A 396 4.98 9.55 11.12
C VAL A 396 6.38 9.47 11.72
N PRO A 397 7.45 10.11 11.13
CA PRO A 397 8.78 10.10 11.71
C PRO A 397 8.87 10.76 13.09
N ASP A 398 8.08 11.80 13.34
CA ASP A 398 8.09 12.50 14.62
C ASP A 398 7.49 11.64 15.74
N VAL A 399 6.38 10.95 15.44
CA VAL A 399 5.76 10.01 16.39
C VAL A 399 6.67 8.84 16.68
N TRP A 400 7.32 8.29 15.65
CA TRP A 400 8.29 7.23 15.79
C TRP A 400 9.49 7.65 16.65
N SER A 401 10.00 8.86 16.45
CA SER A 401 11.09 9.43 17.26
C SER A 401 10.71 9.60 18.73
N ARG A 402 9.43 9.87 19.03
CA ARG A 402 8.92 9.89 20.41
C ARG A 402 9.02 8.51 21.07
N LEU A 403 8.69 7.44 20.34
CA LEU A 403 8.88 6.05 20.83
C LEU A 403 10.35 5.75 21.15
N ALA A 404 11.29 6.23 20.32
CA ALA A 404 12.71 6.07 20.54
C ALA A 404 13.17 6.74 21.82
N ARG A 405 12.73 7.97 22.08
CA ARG A 405 13.14 8.81 23.22
C ARG A 405 12.56 8.40 24.58
N VAL A 406 11.37 7.79 24.61
CA VAL A 406 10.73 7.34 25.87
C VAL A 406 11.59 6.31 26.62
N GLY A 407 12.51 5.60 25.96
CA GLY A 407 13.43 4.67 26.59
C GLY A 407 14.63 5.28 27.29
N ALA A 408 14.93 6.57 27.05
CA ALA A 408 16.08 7.25 27.66
C ALA A 408 15.77 7.88 29.04
N ARG A 409 14.51 7.87 29.50
CA ARG A 409 14.17 8.30 30.85
C ARG A 409 14.26 7.12 31.81
N ALA A 410 15.14 7.24 32.80
CA ALA A 410 15.23 6.32 33.94
C ALA A 410 13.85 6.14 34.60
N PRO A 411 13.56 4.94 35.16
CA PRO A 411 12.31 4.73 35.87
C PRO A 411 12.19 5.80 36.96
N VAL A 412 11.10 6.57 36.93
CA VAL A 412 10.72 7.42 38.06
C VAL A 412 10.60 6.46 39.24
N ALA A 413 11.41 6.64 40.25
CA ALA A 413 11.35 5.89 41.50
C ALA A 413 9.89 5.88 41.99
N ALA A 414 9.36 4.71 42.28
CA ALA A 414 8.03 4.58 42.84
C ALA A 414 7.98 5.45 44.10
N PRO A 415 6.94 6.26 44.29
CA PRO A 415 6.78 7.00 45.52
C PRO A 415 6.75 5.99 46.67
N ASP A 416 7.55 6.29 47.70
CA ASP A 416 7.69 5.44 48.89
C ASP A 416 6.31 5.29 49.51
N VAL A 417 5.80 4.07 49.59
CA VAL A 417 4.48 3.75 50.14
C VAL A 417 4.35 4.13 51.64
N ARG A 418 5.45 4.56 52.28
CA ARG A 418 5.47 4.95 53.67
C ARG A 418 4.94 6.36 53.92
N ASP A 419 4.95 7.25 52.92
CA ASP A 419 4.44 8.63 53.09
C ASP A 419 2.92 8.78 52.85
N ALA A 420 2.22 7.71 52.50
CA ALA A 420 0.77 7.71 52.30
C ALA A 420 -0.01 7.17 53.53
N LEU A 421 0.67 6.86 54.63
CA LEU A 421 0.08 6.33 55.85
C LEU A 421 0.43 7.17 57.11
N ALA A 422 0.88 8.41 56.91
CA ALA A 422 1.07 9.37 57.98
C ALA A 422 0.01 10.48 57.95
#